data_fb72ed967fd3578134a0b1c480364f01
#
_entry.id   fb72ed967fd3578134a0b1c480364f01
#
_cell.length_a   1.000
_cell.length_b   1.000
_cell.length_c   1.000
_cell.angle_alpha   90.00
_cell.angle_beta   90.00
_cell.angle_gamma   90.00
#
_symmetry.space_group_name_H-M   'P 1'
#
loop_
_entity.id
_entity.type
_entity.pdbx_description
1 polymer ?
#
loop_
_entity_poly.entity_id
_entity_poly.type
_entity_poly.pdbx_seq_one_letter_code
_entity_poly.pdbx_strand_id
1 'polypeptide(L)'
;MEDEVDLGRRLRSLCRGCQHGSAGAVSQGPIALASWLATSRQPNGRQRYDPKIQLRVRRLGMQLWFSHGSDVTLREQLVTQIVLGILSDDLVPGQRLPSTRELARRFHLHPNTVSAGYRQLERERWVEFRKGSGVYVGDAKPEGSLSTAVALDQLIATLFRSAHKLGAPLSAVRSRLRHWLELQPPDHFLLIESDEELRRILAAEMQQAVTFPVMSCDLRDSQLSHALDAAIPVVLSSAVASVRQALPAGTELITLRVRSVPSSLAGWLPAPSGSLVGIASHWPRFLNLARTMLIAAGFHPDGLLFRDARKPNWQRGLKEMAAVVCDSVTAADLPKTSRVVLFPLLSEASLTELRNYQEFIRSPLVP
;
A
#
# COMPACT_ATOMS: atom_id res chain seq x y z
N MET A 1 -33.11 3.08 23.18
CA MET A 1 -32.99 4.53 23.49
C MET A 1 -32.05 4.76 24.68
N GLU A 2 -31.37 3.73 25.17
CA GLU A 2 -30.36 3.83 26.26
C GLU A 2 -28.90 3.66 25.81
N ASP A 3 -28.66 3.19 24.59
CA ASP A 3 -27.28 2.94 24.07
C ASP A 3 -26.61 4.16 23.39
N GLU A 4 -27.35 5.18 23.01
CA GLU A 4 -26.78 6.40 22.39
C GLU A 4 -26.12 7.37 23.39
N VAL A 5 -26.39 7.23 24.67
CA VAL A 5 -25.89 8.16 25.71
C VAL A 5 -24.49 7.80 26.20
N ASP A 6 -24.05 6.54 26.01
CA ASP A 6 -22.75 6.08 26.52
C ASP A 6 -21.57 6.42 25.58
N LEU A 7 -21.78 6.55 24.27
CA LEU A 7 -20.75 6.94 23.31
C LEU A 7 -20.30 8.39 23.50
N GLY A 8 -21.24 9.26 23.87
CA GLY A 8 -20.96 10.68 24.10
C GLY A 8 -20.17 10.99 25.39
N ARG A 9 -20.14 10.07 26.35
CA ARG A 9 -19.37 10.21 27.60
C ARG A 9 -17.91 9.79 27.47
N ARG A 10 -17.60 8.82 26.61
CA ARG A 10 -16.23 8.34 26.39
C ARG A 10 -15.36 9.32 25.61
N LEU A 11 -15.95 10.16 24.76
CA LEU A 11 -15.21 11.18 24.01
C LEU A 11 -14.85 12.44 24.81
N ARG A 12 -15.44 12.66 26.02
CA ARG A 12 -15.14 13.83 26.84
C ARG A 12 -14.06 13.63 27.90
N SER A 13 -13.53 12.42 28.05
CA SER A 13 -12.46 12.14 29.04
C SER A 13 -11.04 12.32 28.50
N LEU A 14 -10.86 12.55 27.21
CA LEU A 14 -9.53 12.68 26.58
C LEU A 14 -8.99 14.10 26.46
N CYS A 15 -9.74 15.11 26.92
CA CYS A 15 -9.33 16.52 26.84
C CYS A 15 -9.00 17.19 28.18
N ARG A 16 -8.55 16.45 29.20
CA ARG A 16 -8.07 17.08 30.45
C ARG A 16 -6.67 16.63 30.78
N GLY A 17 -5.69 17.40 30.35
CA GLY A 17 -4.31 17.17 30.74
C GLY A 17 -3.29 18.09 30.08
N CYS A 18 -3.51 19.42 30.06
CA CYS A 18 -2.45 20.38 29.81
C CYS A 18 -2.84 21.75 30.44
N GLN A 19 -2.54 21.92 31.71
CA GLN A 19 -2.38 23.26 32.30
C GLN A 19 -1.14 23.29 33.19
N HIS A 20 -0.39 24.37 33.00
CA HIS A 20 0.70 24.96 33.81
C HIS A 20 2.14 24.75 33.32
N GLY A 21 2.73 25.92 33.02
CA GLY A 21 4.17 26.13 32.84
C GLY A 21 4.52 27.46 32.18
N SER A 22 4.28 28.52 32.87
CA SER A 22 4.91 29.89 32.96
C SER A 22 5.83 30.39 31.85
N ALA A 23 5.61 31.66 31.56
CA ALA A 23 6.31 32.63 30.73
C ALA A 23 7.80 32.83 31.06
N GLY A 24 8.60 33.08 30.00
CA GLY A 24 9.95 33.59 30.09
C GLY A 24 10.37 34.14 28.74
N ALA A 25 10.18 35.43 28.53
CA ALA A 25 10.69 36.18 27.39
C ALA A 25 12.21 36.39 27.52
N VAL A 26 13.01 36.02 26.53
CA VAL A 26 14.32 36.64 26.29
C VAL A 26 14.52 36.74 24.77
N SER A 27 14.59 38.00 24.35
CA SER A 27 15.08 38.47 23.07
C SER A 27 16.59 38.21 22.94
N GLN A 28 17.08 37.59 21.88
CA GLN A 28 18.42 37.86 21.35
C GLN A 28 18.55 37.44 19.87
N GLY A 29 19.20 38.29 19.13
CA GLY A 29 19.32 38.38 17.68
C GLY A 29 20.18 37.34 16.96
N PRO A 30 20.51 37.59 15.69
CA PRO A 30 20.92 36.56 14.71
C PRO A 30 22.45 36.34 14.72
N ILE A 31 22.96 35.53 15.64
CA ILE A 31 24.36 35.06 15.63
C ILE A 31 24.36 33.62 16.19
N ALA A 32 24.07 32.60 15.42
CA ALA A 32 24.33 31.21 15.78
C ALA A 32 24.30 30.23 14.60
N LEU A 33 24.46 30.66 13.35
CA LEU A 33 24.54 29.74 12.21
C LEU A 33 25.97 29.30 11.83
N ALA A 34 26.98 29.88 12.46
CA ALA A 34 28.39 29.55 12.16
C ALA A 34 28.99 28.45 13.06
N SER A 35 28.43 28.16 14.23
CA SER A 35 28.99 27.19 15.18
C SER A 35 28.50 25.75 15.06
N TRP A 36 27.41 25.50 14.32
CA TRP A 36 26.86 24.14 14.16
C TRP A 36 27.55 23.32 13.06
N LEU A 37 28.36 23.94 12.20
CA LEU A 37 29.14 23.27 11.16
C LEU A 37 30.49 22.70 11.65
N ALA A 38 30.85 22.88 12.91
CA ALA A 38 32.18 22.53 13.42
C ALA A 38 32.28 21.23 14.23
N THR A 39 31.16 20.54 14.56
CA THR A 39 31.20 19.36 15.46
C THR A 39 30.34 18.19 15.02
N SER A 40 30.53 17.68 13.80
CA SER A 40 30.15 16.33 13.45
C SER A 40 31.36 15.62 12.83
N ARG A 41 32.18 15.03 13.70
CA ARG A 41 33.20 14.06 13.29
C ARG A 41 32.50 12.81 12.77
N GLN A 42 32.56 12.61 11.44
CA GLN A 42 32.34 11.30 10.83
C GLN A 42 33.68 10.61 10.59
N PRO A 43 33.77 9.30 10.82
CA PRO A 43 34.98 8.55 10.51
C PRO A 43 35.06 8.27 9.02
N ASN A 44 36.17 8.69 8.41
CA ASN A 44 36.72 8.31 7.10
C ASN A 44 35.93 8.69 5.84
N GLY A 45 36.31 9.83 5.29
CA GLY A 45 35.99 10.26 3.93
C GLY A 45 36.09 11.79 3.78
N ARG A 46 37.30 12.31 3.57
CA ARG A 46 37.50 13.77 3.33
C ARG A 46 36.75 14.19 2.05
N GLN A 47 35.54 14.68 2.15
CA GLN A 47 34.94 15.53 1.12
C GLN A 47 35.59 16.91 1.18
N ARG A 48 36.46 17.21 0.21
CA ARG A 48 36.95 18.59 0.01
C ARG A 48 35.80 19.41 -0.59
N TYR A 49 35.22 20.29 0.19
CA TYR A 49 34.29 21.31 -0.24
C TYR A 49 35.05 22.32 -1.17
N ASP A 50 34.70 22.33 -2.44
CA ASP A 50 35.23 23.31 -3.38
C ASP A 50 34.18 24.39 -3.67
N PRO A 51 34.33 25.62 -3.11
CA PRO A 51 33.38 26.73 -3.31
C PRO A 51 33.26 27.20 -4.77
N LYS A 52 34.27 26.94 -5.62
CA LYS A 52 34.23 27.33 -7.04
C LYS A 52 33.28 26.48 -7.88
N ILE A 53 32.92 25.31 -7.41
CA ILE A 53 31.94 24.41 -8.07
C ILE A 53 30.51 24.94 -7.90
N GLN A 54 30.19 25.62 -6.80
CA GLN A 54 28.86 26.18 -6.57
C GLN A 54 28.46 27.31 -7.50
N LEU A 55 29.45 28.13 -7.99
CA LEU A 55 29.18 29.27 -8.89
C LEU A 55 28.75 28.84 -10.29
N ARG A 56 29.14 27.65 -10.75
CA ARG A 56 28.77 27.12 -12.08
C ARG A 56 27.42 26.42 -12.13
N VAL A 57 26.85 26.07 -10.98
CA VAL A 57 25.59 25.32 -10.82
C VAL A 57 24.36 26.21 -10.73
N ARG A 58 24.54 27.54 -10.57
CA ARG A 58 23.42 28.50 -10.63
C ARG A 58 22.69 28.55 -11.98
N ARG A 59 23.14 27.78 -13.00
CA ARG A 59 22.44 27.64 -14.29
C ARG A 59 21.43 26.50 -14.36
N LEU A 60 21.44 25.59 -13.42
CA LEU A 60 20.36 24.63 -13.23
C LEU A 60 19.49 25.20 -12.10
N GLY A 61 18.26 25.57 -12.36
CA GLY A 61 17.31 26.04 -11.34
C GLY A 61 16.99 24.98 -10.29
N MET A 62 17.52 23.76 -10.44
CA MET A 62 17.27 22.59 -9.66
C MET A 62 18.53 22.07 -8.96
N GLN A 63 18.38 21.61 -7.70
CA GLN A 63 19.43 20.93 -6.93
C GLN A 63 19.21 19.42 -6.97
N LEU A 64 20.24 18.68 -7.44
CA LEU A 64 20.24 17.22 -7.40
C LEU A 64 20.88 16.74 -6.09
N TRP A 65 20.33 15.67 -5.52
CA TRP A 65 20.84 14.99 -4.35
C TRP A 65 20.79 13.47 -4.53
N PHE A 66 21.81 12.75 -4.07
CA PHE A 66 21.88 11.28 -4.16
C PHE A 66 22.18 10.67 -2.79
N SER A 67 21.37 9.68 -2.42
CA SER A 67 21.55 8.86 -1.22
C SER A 67 22.10 7.50 -1.61
N HIS A 68 23.36 7.19 -1.21
CA HIS A 68 23.99 5.91 -1.50
C HIS A 68 23.50 4.76 -0.59
N GLY A 69 22.78 5.06 0.50
CA GLY A 69 22.22 4.09 1.45
C GLY A 69 20.69 3.94 1.34
N SER A 70 20.08 4.36 0.23
CA SER A 70 18.64 4.24 0.00
C SER A 70 18.32 2.92 -0.73
N ASP A 71 17.14 2.37 -0.48
CA ASP A 71 16.58 1.24 -1.23
C ASP A 71 16.28 1.59 -2.69
N VAL A 72 16.16 2.91 -3.00
CA VAL A 72 15.97 3.43 -4.35
C VAL A 72 17.31 3.51 -5.06
N THR A 73 17.42 2.88 -6.23
CA THR A 73 18.68 2.87 -6.97
C THR A 73 19.11 4.29 -7.41
N LEU A 74 20.43 4.53 -7.49
CA LEU A 74 20.97 5.84 -7.92
C LEU A 74 20.49 6.25 -9.33
N ARG A 75 20.21 5.28 -10.20
CA ARG A 75 19.59 5.51 -11.51
C ARG A 75 18.17 6.04 -11.38
N GLU A 76 17.36 5.41 -10.57
CA GLU A 76 15.98 5.85 -10.31
C GLU A 76 15.94 7.22 -9.64
N GLN A 77 16.82 7.46 -8.66
CA GLN A 77 16.96 8.77 -8.02
C GLN A 77 17.28 9.87 -9.06
N LEU A 78 18.16 9.59 -10.02
CA LEU A 78 18.48 10.52 -11.10
C LEU A 78 17.28 10.79 -12.00
N VAL A 79 16.63 9.71 -12.47
CA VAL A 79 15.47 9.81 -13.39
C VAL A 79 14.35 10.58 -12.73
N THR A 80 13.96 10.19 -11.53
CA THR A 80 12.85 10.84 -10.78
C THR A 80 13.13 12.32 -10.56
N GLN A 81 14.34 12.70 -10.13
CA GLN A 81 14.64 14.10 -9.87
C GLN A 81 14.62 14.95 -11.16
N ILE A 82 15.11 14.44 -12.29
CA ILE A 82 15.05 15.17 -13.57
C ILE A 82 13.60 15.30 -14.04
N VAL A 83 12.80 14.23 -13.99
CA VAL A 83 11.37 14.28 -14.35
C VAL A 83 10.64 15.32 -13.50
N LEU A 84 10.84 15.28 -12.18
CA LEU A 84 10.25 16.27 -11.27
C LEU A 84 10.69 17.69 -11.58
N GLY A 85 11.97 17.91 -11.92
CA GLY A 85 12.48 19.20 -12.33
C GLY A 85 11.81 19.73 -13.61
N ILE A 86 11.52 18.85 -14.57
CA ILE A 86 10.80 19.21 -15.82
C ILE A 86 9.33 19.51 -15.53
N LEU A 87 8.67 18.65 -14.74
CA LEU A 87 7.26 18.83 -14.39
C LEU A 87 6.99 20.08 -13.56
N SER A 88 7.97 20.51 -12.80
CA SER A 88 7.89 21.70 -11.95
C SER A 88 8.44 22.97 -12.57
N ASP A 89 8.79 22.92 -13.87
CA ASP A 89 9.37 24.02 -14.62
C ASP A 89 10.70 24.56 -14.05
N ASP A 90 11.36 23.80 -13.16
CA ASP A 90 12.74 24.08 -12.70
C ASP A 90 13.76 23.77 -13.80
N LEU A 91 13.40 22.85 -14.71
CA LEU A 91 14.12 22.54 -15.95
C LEU A 91 13.20 22.88 -17.13
N VAL A 92 13.63 23.84 -17.95
CA VAL A 92 12.80 24.31 -19.07
C VAL A 92 13.12 23.55 -20.37
N PRO A 93 12.16 23.40 -21.30
CA PRO A 93 12.39 22.80 -22.60
C PRO A 93 13.60 23.42 -23.32
N GLY A 94 14.41 22.59 -24.01
CA GLY A 94 15.61 23.02 -24.67
C GLY A 94 16.80 23.35 -23.76
N GLN A 95 16.64 23.27 -22.43
CA GLN A 95 17.72 23.50 -21.48
C GLN A 95 18.74 22.36 -21.55
N ARG A 96 20.02 22.72 -21.61
CA ARG A 96 21.11 21.75 -21.60
C ARG A 96 21.34 21.21 -20.21
N LEU A 97 21.34 19.86 -20.07
CA LEU A 97 21.69 19.15 -18.86
C LEU A 97 23.21 18.92 -18.75
N PRO A 98 23.72 18.67 -17.52
CA PRO A 98 25.14 18.32 -17.34
C PRO A 98 25.47 17.02 -18.09
N SER A 99 26.71 16.92 -18.58
CA SER A 99 27.18 15.71 -19.24
C SER A 99 27.24 14.53 -18.25
N THR A 100 27.17 13.31 -18.78
CA THR A 100 27.34 12.06 -17.99
C THR A 100 28.62 12.11 -17.14
N ARG A 101 29.74 12.58 -17.71
CA ARG A 101 31.03 12.69 -17.00
C ARG A 101 30.97 13.73 -15.87
N GLU A 102 30.28 14.84 -16.11
CA GLU A 102 30.13 15.92 -15.13
C GLU A 102 29.29 15.45 -13.91
N LEU A 103 28.13 14.83 -14.13
CA LEU A 103 27.32 14.29 -13.05
C LEU A 103 28.05 13.17 -12.29
N ALA A 104 28.65 12.23 -13.01
CA ALA A 104 29.39 11.12 -12.41
C ALA A 104 30.50 11.63 -11.47
N ARG A 105 31.32 12.60 -11.95
CA ARG A 105 32.39 13.21 -11.16
C ARG A 105 31.85 13.99 -9.94
N ARG A 106 30.78 14.76 -10.15
CA ARG A 106 30.24 15.66 -9.12
C ARG A 106 29.60 14.91 -7.96
N PHE A 107 28.86 13.85 -8.25
CA PHE A 107 28.08 13.11 -7.26
C PHE A 107 28.70 11.75 -6.91
N HIS A 108 29.92 11.49 -7.37
CA HIS A 108 30.64 10.22 -7.16
C HIS A 108 29.84 9.00 -7.65
N LEU A 109 29.13 9.17 -8.79
CA LEU A 109 28.37 8.12 -9.43
C LEU A 109 29.20 7.41 -10.49
N HIS A 110 28.87 6.14 -10.76
CA HIS A 110 29.47 5.45 -11.88
C HIS A 110 28.93 6.03 -13.21
N PRO A 111 29.79 6.32 -14.22
CA PRO A 111 29.35 6.89 -15.49
C PRO A 111 28.27 6.09 -16.19
N ASN A 112 28.30 4.74 -16.08
CA ASN A 112 27.29 3.87 -16.65
C ASN A 112 25.91 4.07 -16.00
N THR A 113 25.84 4.33 -14.70
CA THR A 113 24.58 4.63 -13.99
C THR A 113 23.94 5.88 -14.53
N VAL A 114 24.72 6.96 -14.69
CA VAL A 114 24.24 8.23 -15.24
C VAL A 114 23.82 8.06 -16.71
N SER A 115 24.62 7.35 -17.51
CA SER A 115 24.31 7.07 -18.91
C SER A 115 23.02 6.24 -19.05
N ALA A 116 22.82 5.24 -18.20
CA ALA A 116 21.61 4.43 -18.18
C ALA A 116 20.36 5.27 -17.80
N GLY A 117 20.48 6.17 -16.82
CA GLY A 117 19.42 7.12 -16.45
C GLY A 117 19.05 8.05 -17.61
N TYR A 118 20.03 8.67 -18.25
CA TYR A 118 19.77 9.54 -19.41
C TYR A 118 19.15 8.79 -20.60
N ARG A 119 19.57 7.56 -20.89
CA ARG A 119 18.92 6.73 -21.93
C ARG A 119 17.49 6.36 -21.58
N GLN A 120 17.20 6.17 -20.30
CA GLN A 120 15.83 5.95 -19.84
C GLN A 120 14.98 7.20 -20.10
N LEU A 121 15.45 8.38 -19.66
CA LEU A 121 14.77 9.66 -19.90
C LEU A 121 14.55 9.95 -21.39
N GLU A 122 15.51 9.57 -22.25
CA GLU A 122 15.38 9.72 -23.71
C GLU A 122 14.28 8.81 -24.27
N ARG A 123 14.26 7.51 -23.89
CA ARG A 123 13.18 6.58 -24.30
C ARG A 123 11.80 7.07 -23.88
N GLU A 124 11.71 7.68 -22.72
CA GLU A 124 10.49 8.25 -22.15
C GLU A 124 10.21 9.67 -22.66
N ARG A 125 11.02 10.19 -23.59
CA ARG A 125 10.89 11.51 -24.23
C ARG A 125 10.99 12.73 -23.30
N TRP A 126 11.57 12.55 -22.13
CA TRP A 126 11.85 13.65 -21.20
C TRP A 126 13.07 14.49 -21.63
N VAL A 127 14.04 13.84 -22.29
CA VAL A 127 15.25 14.48 -22.78
C VAL A 127 15.58 14.01 -24.19
N GLU A 128 16.42 14.77 -24.89
CA GLU A 128 16.96 14.43 -26.21
C GLU A 128 18.49 14.51 -26.21
N PHE A 129 19.12 13.57 -26.91
CA PHE A 129 20.56 13.63 -27.19
C PHE A 129 20.80 14.39 -28.51
N ARG A 130 21.53 15.51 -28.43
CA ARG A 130 21.98 16.23 -29.62
C ARG A 130 23.43 15.86 -29.91
N LYS A 131 23.67 15.23 -31.09
CA LYS A 131 24.99 14.72 -31.48
C LYS A 131 26.06 15.80 -31.36
N GLY A 132 27.14 15.51 -30.60
CA GLY A 132 28.23 16.45 -30.36
C GLY A 132 27.93 17.60 -29.41
N SER A 133 26.68 17.81 -29.00
CA SER A 133 26.23 18.95 -28.21
C SER A 133 25.83 18.56 -26.76
N GLY A 134 25.34 17.37 -26.54
CA GLY A 134 24.98 16.87 -25.18
C GLY A 134 23.53 16.45 -25.02
N VAL A 135 23.05 16.47 -23.79
CA VAL A 135 21.69 16.11 -23.39
C VAL A 135 20.89 17.38 -23.12
N TYR A 136 19.70 17.45 -23.63
CA TYR A 136 18.79 18.59 -23.51
C TYR A 136 17.42 18.14 -23.00
N VAL A 137 16.72 19.00 -22.29
CA VAL A 137 15.32 18.79 -21.91
C VAL A 137 14.48 18.79 -23.20
N GLY A 138 13.59 17.80 -23.33
CA GLY A 138 12.68 17.66 -24.47
C GLY A 138 11.72 18.85 -24.60
N ASP A 139 11.28 19.15 -25.82
CA ASP A 139 10.41 20.30 -26.10
C ASP A 139 8.95 20.07 -25.66
N ALA A 140 8.54 18.84 -25.58
CA ALA A 140 7.18 18.47 -25.14
C ALA A 140 7.23 17.60 -23.88
N LYS A 141 6.40 17.95 -22.89
CA LYS A 141 6.06 17.00 -21.82
C LYS A 141 5.36 15.81 -22.48
N PRO A 142 5.74 14.55 -22.16
CA PRO A 142 5.08 13.39 -22.76
C PRO A 142 3.56 13.51 -22.61
N GLU A 143 2.84 13.45 -23.74
CA GLU A 143 1.38 13.42 -23.76
C GLU A 143 0.92 12.05 -23.23
N GLY A 144 0.43 12.02 -22.04
CA GLY A 144 -0.12 10.84 -21.38
C GLY A 144 -0.51 11.22 -19.96
N SER A 145 -1.52 10.60 -19.42
CA SER A 145 -1.84 10.77 -18.00
C SER A 145 -0.59 10.35 -17.20
N LEU A 146 -0.01 11.29 -16.46
CA LEU A 146 1.05 10.96 -15.50
C LEU A 146 0.56 9.80 -14.64
N SER A 147 1.38 8.78 -14.44
CA SER A 147 1.00 7.74 -13.47
C SER A 147 0.71 8.41 -12.13
N THR A 148 -0.24 7.88 -11.38
CA THR A 148 -0.60 8.39 -10.04
C THR A 148 0.64 8.59 -9.17
N ALA A 149 1.64 7.70 -9.29
CA ALA A 149 2.91 7.80 -8.56
C ALA A 149 3.68 9.08 -8.92
N VAL A 150 3.83 9.40 -10.21
CA VAL A 150 4.55 10.61 -10.66
C VAL A 150 3.80 11.88 -10.25
N ALA A 151 2.47 11.88 -10.31
CA ALA A 151 1.66 13.01 -9.85
C ALA A 151 1.83 13.23 -8.32
N LEU A 152 1.85 12.16 -7.54
CA LEU A 152 2.09 12.22 -6.10
C LEU A 152 3.51 12.75 -5.79
N ASP A 153 4.53 12.26 -6.48
CA ASP A 153 5.91 12.74 -6.34
C ASP A 153 6.03 14.23 -6.64
N GLN A 154 5.29 14.74 -7.63
CA GLN A 154 5.24 16.16 -7.96
C GLN A 154 4.63 17.00 -6.82
N LEU A 155 3.55 16.53 -6.20
CA LEU A 155 2.94 17.18 -5.03
C LEU A 155 3.91 17.21 -3.85
N ILE A 156 4.58 16.10 -3.57
CA ILE A 156 5.58 15.98 -2.50
C ILE A 156 6.76 16.92 -2.75
N ALA A 157 7.28 16.98 -3.98
CA ALA A 157 8.36 17.89 -4.34
C ALA A 157 7.95 19.36 -4.16
N THR A 158 6.70 19.68 -4.51
CA THR A 158 6.15 21.04 -4.33
C THR A 158 6.03 21.40 -2.85
N LEU A 159 5.59 20.46 -2.01
CA LEU A 159 5.53 20.62 -0.56
C LEU A 159 6.92 20.92 0.02
N PHE A 160 7.95 20.15 -0.34
CA PHE A 160 9.31 20.37 0.13
C PHE A 160 9.88 21.72 -0.31
N ARG A 161 9.63 22.15 -1.56
CA ARG A 161 10.05 23.47 -2.03
C ARG A 161 9.36 24.59 -1.27
N SER A 162 8.05 24.46 -1.01
CA SER A 162 7.27 25.42 -0.25
C SER A 162 7.78 25.53 1.19
N ALA A 163 8.03 24.38 1.84
CA ALA A 163 8.59 24.31 3.18
C ALA A 163 9.98 24.99 3.25
N HIS A 164 10.82 24.76 2.25
CA HIS A 164 12.13 25.42 2.16
C HIS A 164 12.00 26.95 2.05
N LYS A 165 11.08 27.46 1.20
CA LYS A 165 10.80 28.91 1.08
C LYS A 165 10.32 29.52 2.40
N LEU A 166 9.59 28.76 3.20
CA LEU A 166 9.14 29.17 4.55
C LEU A 166 10.26 29.07 5.61
N GLY A 167 11.44 28.56 5.26
CA GLY A 167 12.53 28.31 6.21
C GLY A 167 12.29 27.14 7.15
N ALA A 168 11.30 26.27 6.88
CA ALA A 168 10.98 25.13 7.73
C ALA A 168 12.02 24.00 7.52
N PRO A 169 12.65 23.49 8.61
CA PRO A 169 13.56 22.37 8.52
C PRO A 169 12.82 21.06 8.19
N LEU A 170 13.49 20.10 7.54
CA LEU A 170 12.89 18.81 7.17
C LEU A 170 12.33 18.02 8.37
N SER A 171 12.92 18.19 9.56
CA SER A 171 12.41 17.59 10.79
C SER A 171 11.01 18.09 11.15
N ALA A 172 10.77 19.40 10.99
CA ALA A 172 9.44 19.99 11.23
C ALA A 172 8.43 19.52 10.17
N VAL A 173 8.85 19.42 8.89
CA VAL A 173 8.01 18.87 7.81
C VAL A 173 7.62 17.44 8.14
N ARG A 174 8.58 16.58 8.51
CA ARG A 174 8.32 15.19 8.90
C ARG A 174 7.33 15.07 10.06
N SER A 175 7.53 15.87 11.11
CA SER A 175 6.64 15.86 12.28
C SER A 175 5.22 16.28 11.92
N ARG A 176 5.06 17.33 11.10
CA ARG A 176 3.75 17.82 10.66
C ARG A 176 3.06 16.82 9.73
N LEU A 177 3.79 16.21 8.77
CA LEU A 177 3.22 15.18 7.89
C LEU A 177 2.74 13.98 8.69
N ARG A 178 3.54 13.47 9.65
CA ARG A 178 3.12 12.36 10.52
C ARG A 178 1.83 12.73 11.25
N HIS A 179 1.78 13.90 11.89
CA HIS A 179 0.60 14.36 12.59
C HIS A 179 -0.64 14.42 11.69
N TRP A 180 -0.50 14.92 10.45
CA TRP A 180 -1.61 14.98 9.50
C TRP A 180 -2.03 13.61 9.00
N LEU A 181 -1.10 12.69 8.80
CA LEU A 181 -1.41 11.31 8.41
C LEU A 181 -2.18 10.57 9.52
N GLU A 182 -1.79 10.78 10.78
CA GLU A 182 -2.50 10.21 11.94
C GLU A 182 -3.94 10.73 12.10
N LEU A 183 -4.25 11.91 11.54
CA LEU A 183 -5.59 12.50 11.57
C LEU A 183 -6.45 12.14 10.35
N GLN A 184 -5.90 11.44 9.36
CA GLN A 184 -6.71 11.00 8.21
C GLN A 184 -7.58 9.81 8.60
N PRO A 185 -8.81 9.74 8.08
CA PRO A 185 -9.61 8.54 8.21
C PRO A 185 -8.93 7.36 7.51
N PRO A 186 -9.16 6.13 7.98
CA PRO A 186 -8.70 4.94 7.28
C PRO A 186 -9.21 4.90 5.83
N ASP A 187 -8.40 4.41 4.91
CA ASP A 187 -8.71 4.36 3.47
C ASP A 187 -8.74 2.94 2.88
N HIS A 188 -8.38 1.94 3.68
CA HIS A 188 -8.40 0.54 3.25
C HIS A 188 -8.62 -0.44 4.43
N PHE A 189 -9.04 -1.66 4.10
CA PHE A 189 -9.07 -2.77 5.04
C PHE A 189 -7.77 -3.57 4.95
N LEU A 190 -7.20 -3.94 6.09
CA LEU A 190 -6.03 -4.82 6.18
C LEU A 190 -6.45 -6.16 6.77
N LEU A 191 -6.62 -7.17 5.92
CA LEU A 191 -6.86 -8.56 6.37
C LEU A 191 -5.57 -9.18 6.89
N ILE A 192 -5.58 -9.59 8.16
CA ILE A 192 -4.45 -10.28 8.79
C ILE A 192 -4.80 -11.76 8.93
N GLU A 193 -4.16 -12.61 8.14
CA GLU A 193 -4.35 -14.07 8.13
C GLU A 193 -3.04 -14.76 7.74
N SER A 194 -2.64 -15.78 8.49
CA SER A 194 -1.36 -16.47 8.29
C SER A 194 -1.40 -17.57 7.24
N ASP A 195 -2.58 -18.17 7.02
CA ASP A 195 -2.77 -19.17 5.96
C ASP A 195 -2.94 -18.44 4.61
N GLU A 196 -1.97 -18.57 3.71
CA GLU A 196 -1.92 -17.83 2.44
C GLU A 196 -3.15 -18.08 1.56
N GLU A 197 -3.57 -19.34 1.43
CA GLU A 197 -4.70 -19.68 0.57
C GLU A 197 -6.03 -19.19 1.17
N LEU A 198 -6.19 -19.31 2.48
CA LEU A 198 -7.35 -18.75 3.18
C LEU A 198 -7.35 -17.22 3.03
N ARG A 199 -6.22 -16.58 3.21
CA ARG A 199 -6.07 -15.12 3.06
C ARG A 199 -6.50 -14.64 1.68
N ARG A 200 -6.12 -15.36 0.60
CA ARG A 200 -6.52 -15.05 -0.79
C ARG A 200 -8.04 -15.14 -0.97
N ILE A 201 -8.66 -16.18 -0.43
CA ILE A 201 -10.12 -16.39 -0.52
C ILE A 201 -10.87 -15.27 0.22
N LEU A 202 -10.48 -15.01 1.49
CA LEU A 202 -11.13 -13.99 2.30
C LEU A 202 -10.97 -12.58 1.70
N ALA A 203 -9.78 -12.25 1.21
CA ALA A 203 -9.53 -10.96 0.55
C ALA A 203 -10.41 -10.79 -0.70
N ALA A 204 -10.57 -11.85 -1.51
CA ALA A 204 -11.44 -11.82 -2.68
C ALA A 204 -12.92 -11.62 -2.31
N GLU A 205 -13.40 -12.31 -1.28
CA GLU A 205 -14.78 -12.16 -0.79
C GLU A 205 -15.05 -10.78 -0.19
N MET A 206 -14.08 -10.23 0.57
CA MET A 206 -14.16 -8.87 1.08
C MET A 206 -14.19 -7.86 -0.07
N GLN A 207 -13.26 -7.97 -1.04
CA GLN A 207 -13.17 -7.02 -2.16
C GLN A 207 -14.43 -7.03 -3.05
N GLN A 208 -15.14 -8.15 -3.14
CA GLN A 208 -16.43 -8.22 -3.82
C GLN A 208 -17.55 -7.49 -3.05
N ALA A 209 -17.43 -7.40 -1.74
CA ALA A 209 -18.46 -6.83 -0.87
C ALA A 209 -18.29 -5.34 -0.61
N VAL A 210 -17.07 -4.81 -0.68
CA VAL A 210 -16.73 -3.42 -0.35
C VAL A 210 -16.03 -2.72 -1.50
N THR A 211 -16.07 -1.39 -1.50
CA THR A 211 -15.36 -0.55 -2.47
C THR A 211 -14.03 -0.01 -1.92
N PHE A 212 -13.80 -0.11 -0.60
CA PHE A 212 -12.46 0.14 -0.04
C PHE A 212 -11.48 -0.89 -0.58
N PRO A 213 -10.22 -0.49 -0.85
CA PRO A 213 -9.17 -1.45 -1.13
C PRO A 213 -9.04 -2.46 0.01
N VAL A 214 -8.83 -3.72 -0.33
CA VAL A 214 -8.53 -4.77 0.63
C VAL A 214 -7.09 -5.19 0.47
N MET A 215 -6.25 -4.81 1.41
CA MET A 215 -4.89 -5.30 1.54
C MET A 215 -4.85 -6.52 2.45
N SER A 216 -3.83 -7.34 2.33
CA SER A 216 -3.69 -8.51 3.20
C SER A 216 -2.24 -8.80 3.53
N CYS A 217 -1.98 -9.28 4.75
CA CYS A 217 -0.64 -9.63 5.20
C CYS A 217 -0.67 -10.86 6.12
N ASP A 218 0.51 -11.46 6.33
CA ASP A 218 0.73 -12.43 7.40
C ASP A 218 0.99 -11.68 8.73
N LEU A 219 0.54 -12.24 9.83
CA LEU A 219 0.82 -11.73 11.17
C LEU A 219 2.35 -11.62 11.45
N ARG A 220 3.15 -12.46 10.79
CA ARG A 220 4.61 -12.51 10.93
C ARG A 220 5.35 -11.58 9.98
N ASP A 221 4.64 -10.82 9.18
CA ASP A 221 5.25 -9.91 8.22
C ASP A 221 6.03 -8.82 8.97
N SER A 222 7.29 -8.64 8.62
CA SER A 222 8.16 -7.59 9.19
C SER A 222 7.66 -6.17 8.89
N GLN A 223 6.77 -6.02 7.91
CA GLN A 223 6.17 -4.75 7.50
C GLN A 223 4.77 -4.51 8.07
N LEU A 224 4.31 -5.35 8.98
CA LEU A 224 2.96 -5.23 9.58
C LEU A 224 2.69 -3.83 10.14
N SER A 225 3.67 -3.21 10.80
CA SER A 225 3.53 -1.85 11.34
C SER A 225 3.29 -0.79 10.26
N HIS A 226 3.91 -0.92 9.10
CA HIS A 226 3.66 -0.03 7.96
C HIS A 226 2.33 -0.34 7.25
N ALA A 227 1.95 -1.61 7.20
CA ALA A 227 0.68 -2.02 6.62
C ALA A 227 -0.54 -1.55 7.44
N LEU A 228 -0.31 -1.21 8.72
CA LEU A 228 -1.34 -0.65 9.60
C LEU A 228 -1.55 0.86 9.41
N ASP A 229 -0.66 1.55 8.70
CA ASP A 229 -0.81 2.98 8.46
C ASP A 229 -2.08 3.25 7.65
N ALA A 230 -3.00 4.04 8.19
CA ALA A 230 -4.32 4.34 7.61
C ALA A 230 -5.19 3.10 7.29
N ALA A 231 -4.93 1.95 7.92
CA ALA A 231 -5.65 0.70 7.72
C ALA A 231 -6.69 0.45 8.81
N ILE A 232 -7.74 -0.28 8.44
CA ILE A 232 -8.66 -0.92 9.39
C ILE A 232 -8.28 -2.40 9.45
N PRO A 233 -7.67 -2.87 10.55
CA PRO A 233 -7.34 -4.28 10.70
C PRO A 233 -8.60 -5.14 10.77
N VAL A 234 -8.58 -6.22 10.00
CA VAL A 234 -9.67 -7.18 9.89
C VAL A 234 -9.13 -8.58 10.12
N VAL A 235 -9.77 -9.36 10.99
CA VAL A 235 -9.29 -10.70 11.35
C VAL A 235 -10.44 -11.68 11.49
N LEU A 236 -10.16 -12.97 11.31
CA LEU A 236 -11.12 -14.01 11.68
C LEU A 236 -11.24 -14.12 13.21
N SER A 237 -12.43 -14.47 13.70
CA SER A 237 -12.71 -14.65 15.13
C SER A 237 -11.76 -15.63 15.82
N SER A 238 -11.28 -16.64 15.10
CA SER A 238 -10.30 -17.62 15.60
C SER A 238 -8.90 -17.04 15.79
N ALA A 239 -8.53 -15.95 15.10
CA ALA A 239 -7.19 -15.33 15.13
C ALA A 239 -7.12 -14.09 16.03
N VAL A 240 -8.24 -13.60 16.57
CA VAL A 240 -8.31 -12.36 17.36
C VAL A 240 -7.29 -12.31 18.49
N ALA A 241 -7.16 -13.39 19.26
CA ALA A 241 -6.25 -13.42 20.41
C ALA A 241 -4.78 -13.24 20.00
N SER A 242 -4.36 -13.95 18.96
CA SER A 242 -2.97 -13.87 18.44
C SER A 242 -2.68 -12.51 17.82
N VAL A 243 -3.62 -11.97 17.05
CA VAL A 243 -3.45 -10.66 16.38
C VAL A 243 -3.42 -9.54 17.41
N ARG A 244 -4.29 -9.54 18.42
CA ARG A 244 -4.27 -8.51 19.49
C ARG A 244 -2.96 -8.44 20.27
N GLN A 245 -2.23 -9.57 20.39
CA GLN A 245 -0.92 -9.59 21.02
C GLN A 245 0.15 -8.92 20.17
N ALA A 246 -0.01 -8.91 18.86
CA ALA A 246 0.96 -8.34 17.92
C ALA A 246 0.66 -6.88 17.56
N LEU A 247 -0.58 -6.42 17.75
CA LEU A 247 -0.97 -5.05 17.44
C LEU A 247 -0.69 -4.09 18.61
N PRO A 248 -0.49 -2.79 18.32
CA PRO A 248 -0.42 -1.76 19.34
C PRO A 248 -1.66 -1.77 20.25
N ALA A 249 -1.46 -1.49 21.54
CA ALA A 249 -2.57 -1.43 22.50
C ALA A 249 -3.60 -0.37 22.08
N GLY A 250 -4.88 -0.74 22.10
CA GLY A 250 -5.96 0.16 21.71
C GLY A 250 -6.31 0.17 20.22
N THR A 251 -5.61 -0.62 19.38
CA THR A 251 -5.97 -0.75 17.97
C THR A 251 -7.37 -1.37 17.85
N GLU A 252 -8.29 -0.65 17.23
CA GLU A 252 -9.60 -1.19 16.85
C GLU A 252 -9.41 -2.21 15.73
N LEU A 253 -10.16 -3.31 15.80
CA LEU A 253 -10.13 -4.34 14.77
C LEU A 253 -11.54 -4.89 14.52
N ILE A 254 -11.85 -5.16 13.26
CA ILE A 254 -13.10 -5.81 12.87
C ILE A 254 -12.90 -7.33 12.90
N THR A 255 -13.87 -8.02 13.50
CA THR A 255 -13.81 -9.47 13.63
C THR A 255 -14.76 -10.15 12.65
N LEU A 256 -14.20 -10.88 11.69
CA LEU A 256 -14.97 -11.65 10.72
C LEU A 256 -15.38 -13.01 11.29
N ARG A 257 -16.56 -13.44 10.91
CA ARG A 257 -17.11 -14.77 11.20
C ARG A 257 -17.27 -15.56 9.91
N VAL A 258 -16.96 -16.84 9.99
CA VAL A 258 -17.24 -17.75 8.87
C VAL A 258 -18.74 -18.07 8.81
N ARG A 259 -19.21 -18.37 7.61
CA ARG A 259 -20.59 -18.76 7.35
C ARG A 259 -20.91 -20.11 8.04
N SER A 260 -22.10 -20.24 8.54
CA SER A 260 -22.57 -21.51 9.07
C SER A 260 -22.91 -22.51 7.93
N VAL A 261 -22.71 -23.81 8.19
CA VAL A 261 -22.97 -24.89 7.24
C VAL A 261 -24.39 -24.85 6.66
N PRO A 262 -25.47 -24.77 7.49
CA PRO A 262 -26.82 -24.81 6.98
C PRO A 262 -27.16 -23.72 5.98
N SER A 263 -26.70 -22.47 6.23
CA SER A 263 -26.99 -21.36 5.33
C SER A 263 -26.24 -21.47 4.00
N SER A 264 -25.07 -22.11 3.99
CA SER A 264 -24.30 -22.31 2.74
C SER A 264 -24.93 -23.37 1.84
N LEU A 265 -25.65 -24.32 2.39
CA LEU A 265 -26.26 -25.45 1.68
C LEU A 265 -27.81 -25.37 1.55
N ALA A 266 -28.42 -24.26 1.98
CA ALA A 266 -29.87 -24.11 2.01
C ALA A 266 -30.59 -24.41 0.68
N GLY A 267 -29.94 -24.09 -0.45
CA GLY A 267 -30.44 -24.37 -1.80
C GLY A 267 -30.23 -25.81 -2.32
N TRP A 268 -29.52 -26.64 -1.54
CA TRP A 268 -29.14 -28.01 -1.92
C TRP A 268 -29.74 -29.09 -1.01
N LEU A 269 -30.49 -28.68 -0.03
CA LEU A 269 -31.17 -29.61 0.91
C LEU A 269 -32.63 -29.78 0.50
N PRO A 270 -33.15 -31.06 0.51
CA PRO A 270 -32.42 -32.31 0.67
C PRO A 270 -31.50 -32.63 -0.53
N ALA A 271 -30.41 -33.39 -0.25
CA ALA A 271 -29.45 -33.78 -1.29
C ALA A 271 -30.16 -34.60 -2.39
N PRO A 272 -30.00 -34.26 -3.69
CA PRO A 272 -30.61 -35.03 -4.78
C PRO A 272 -30.03 -36.45 -4.80
N SER A 273 -30.90 -37.47 -4.85
CA SER A 273 -30.47 -38.87 -4.89
C SER A 273 -29.61 -39.15 -6.13
N GLY A 274 -28.45 -39.79 -5.94
CA GLY A 274 -27.54 -40.17 -7.02
C GLY A 274 -26.74 -39.01 -7.66
N SER A 275 -26.80 -37.82 -7.10
CA SER A 275 -26.05 -36.68 -7.61
C SER A 275 -24.56 -36.84 -7.39
N LEU A 276 -23.76 -36.68 -8.46
CA LEU A 276 -22.29 -36.56 -8.40
C LEU A 276 -21.92 -35.09 -8.25
N VAL A 277 -21.21 -34.76 -7.17
CA VAL A 277 -20.80 -33.37 -6.84
C VAL A 277 -19.29 -33.29 -6.80
N GLY A 278 -18.73 -32.37 -7.58
CA GLY A 278 -17.31 -32.00 -7.52
C GLY A 278 -17.07 -31.00 -6.39
N ILE A 279 -15.96 -31.14 -5.71
CA ILE A 279 -15.48 -30.16 -4.74
C ILE A 279 -14.07 -29.76 -5.14
N ALA A 280 -13.84 -28.47 -5.35
CA ALA A 280 -12.55 -27.97 -5.80
C ALA A 280 -12.12 -26.74 -4.99
N SER A 281 -10.85 -26.69 -4.61
CA SER A 281 -10.27 -25.53 -3.94
C SER A 281 -8.74 -25.53 -4.03
N HIS A 282 -8.14 -24.33 -4.02
CA HIS A 282 -6.72 -24.15 -3.77
C HIS A 282 -6.37 -24.35 -2.30
N TRP A 283 -7.33 -24.23 -1.41
CA TRP A 283 -7.14 -24.37 0.03
C TRP A 283 -7.52 -25.78 0.51
N PRO A 284 -6.54 -26.65 0.87
CA PRO A 284 -6.82 -28.06 1.22
C PRO A 284 -7.77 -28.23 2.40
N ARG A 285 -7.73 -27.31 3.35
CA ARG A 285 -8.64 -27.35 4.51
C ARG A 285 -10.09 -27.16 4.09
N PHE A 286 -10.34 -26.39 3.01
CA PHE A 286 -11.68 -26.25 2.44
C PHE A 286 -12.22 -27.61 1.98
N LEU A 287 -11.41 -28.43 1.32
CA LEU A 287 -11.84 -29.75 0.83
C LEU A 287 -12.31 -30.63 1.99
N ASN A 288 -11.60 -30.63 3.12
CA ASN A 288 -11.96 -31.37 4.31
C ASN A 288 -13.23 -30.81 4.96
N LEU A 289 -13.33 -29.49 5.06
CA LEU A 289 -14.50 -28.80 5.60
C LEU A 289 -15.74 -29.11 4.75
N ALA A 290 -15.67 -28.91 3.44
CA ALA A 290 -16.74 -29.16 2.50
C ALA A 290 -17.16 -30.64 2.52
N ARG A 291 -16.22 -31.59 2.64
CA ARG A 291 -16.53 -33.02 2.79
C ARG A 291 -17.43 -33.26 4.02
N THR A 292 -16.98 -32.79 5.17
CA THR A 292 -17.72 -32.97 6.43
C THR A 292 -19.13 -32.38 6.33
N MET A 293 -19.22 -31.18 5.76
CA MET A 293 -20.48 -30.46 5.62
C MET A 293 -21.47 -31.16 4.68
N LEU A 294 -20.99 -31.59 3.49
CA LEU A 294 -21.83 -32.25 2.50
C LEU A 294 -22.32 -33.61 2.98
N ILE A 295 -21.46 -34.39 3.67
CA ILE A 295 -21.88 -35.66 4.26
C ILE A 295 -22.95 -35.41 5.37
N ALA A 296 -22.73 -34.42 6.23
CA ALA A 296 -23.72 -34.05 7.25
C ALA A 296 -25.05 -33.54 6.63
N ALA A 297 -25.01 -32.97 5.43
CA ALA A 297 -26.18 -32.57 4.67
C ALA A 297 -26.85 -33.69 3.89
N GLY A 298 -26.41 -34.97 4.04
CA GLY A 298 -27.00 -36.13 3.45
C GLY A 298 -26.47 -36.53 2.09
N PHE A 299 -25.35 -35.93 1.61
CA PHE A 299 -24.69 -36.40 0.40
C PHE A 299 -23.94 -37.71 0.66
N HIS A 300 -24.06 -38.69 -0.29
CA HIS A 300 -23.33 -39.93 -0.17
C HIS A 300 -21.85 -39.72 -0.42
N PRO A 301 -20.92 -40.26 0.40
CA PRO A 301 -19.48 -40.04 0.24
C PRO A 301 -18.94 -40.43 -1.14
N ASP A 302 -19.45 -41.53 -1.73
CA ASP A 302 -19.03 -42.02 -3.04
C ASP A 302 -19.50 -41.12 -4.21
N GLY A 303 -20.48 -40.24 -3.95
CA GLY A 303 -20.93 -39.21 -4.90
C GLY A 303 -20.10 -37.94 -4.88
N LEU A 304 -19.05 -37.84 -4.05
CA LEU A 304 -18.25 -36.63 -3.87
C LEU A 304 -16.87 -36.78 -4.51
N LEU A 305 -16.54 -35.93 -5.50
CA LEU A 305 -15.26 -35.89 -6.18
C LEU A 305 -14.44 -34.70 -5.72
N PHE A 306 -13.34 -34.94 -5.01
CA PHE A 306 -12.47 -33.88 -4.46
C PHE A 306 -11.31 -33.56 -5.42
N ARG A 307 -11.05 -32.27 -5.64
CA ARG A 307 -9.97 -31.77 -6.50
C ARG A 307 -9.18 -30.67 -5.77
N ASP A 308 -7.89 -30.95 -5.56
CA ASP A 308 -6.94 -29.94 -5.10
C ASP A 308 -6.51 -29.09 -6.30
N ALA A 309 -6.94 -27.84 -6.37
CA ALA A 309 -6.73 -26.97 -7.50
C ALA A 309 -5.25 -26.54 -7.68
N ARG A 310 -4.36 -26.84 -6.73
CA ARG A 310 -2.91 -26.65 -6.87
C ARG A 310 -2.25 -27.75 -7.73
N LYS A 311 -2.95 -28.87 -7.98
CA LYS A 311 -2.40 -29.98 -8.75
C LYS A 311 -2.67 -29.81 -10.24
N PRO A 312 -1.77 -30.29 -11.13
CA PRO A 312 -2.00 -30.25 -12.57
C PRO A 312 -3.27 -31.06 -12.92
N ASN A 313 -3.98 -30.61 -13.95
CA ASN A 313 -5.19 -31.26 -14.48
C ASN A 313 -6.32 -31.50 -13.45
N TRP A 314 -6.39 -30.69 -12.39
CA TRP A 314 -7.40 -30.81 -11.33
C TRP A 314 -8.84 -30.68 -11.85
N GLN A 315 -9.05 -30.00 -12.97
CA GLN A 315 -10.38 -29.82 -13.58
C GLN A 315 -10.94 -31.10 -14.26
N ARG A 316 -10.11 -32.16 -14.39
CA ARG A 316 -10.52 -33.40 -15.05
C ARG A 316 -11.66 -34.07 -14.30
N GLY A 317 -12.73 -34.41 -15.04
CA GLY A 317 -13.95 -35.04 -14.49
C GLY A 317 -14.96 -34.08 -13.88
N LEU A 318 -14.63 -32.81 -13.67
CA LEU A 318 -15.57 -31.85 -13.06
C LEU A 318 -16.73 -31.44 -14.00
N LYS A 319 -16.53 -31.52 -15.33
CA LYS A 319 -17.58 -31.21 -16.30
C LYS A 319 -18.75 -32.20 -16.28
N GLU A 320 -18.50 -33.42 -15.79
CA GLU A 320 -19.47 -34.52 -15.74
C GLU A 320 -20.28 -34.49 -14.42
N MET A 321 -19.92 -33.58 -13.50
CA MET A 321 -20.58 -33.44 -12.22
C MET A 321 -21.87 -32.64 -12.36
N ALA A 322 -22.88 -32.99 -11.56
CA ALA A 322 -24.14 -32.25 -11.48
C ALA A 322 -23.91 -30.81 -11.00
N ALA A 323 -22.92 -30.61 -10.15
CA ALA A 323 -22.42 -29.29 -9.72
C ALA A 323 -21.00 -29.38 -9.19
N VAL A 324 -20.31 -28.24 -9.17
CA VAL A 324 -18.97 -28.08 -8.58
C VAL A 324 -19.05 -27.05 -7.46
N VAL A 325 -18.85 -27.52 -6.23
CA VAL A 325 -18.76 -26.66 -5.04
C VAL A 325 -17.31 -26.16 -4.90
N CYS A 326 -17.12 -24.87 -4.85
CA CYS A 326 -15.81 -24.27 -4.71
C CYS A 326 -15.84 -22.92 -4.01
N ASP A 327 -14.69 -22.45 -3.55
CA ASP A 327 -14.51 -21.10 -3.04
C ASP A 327 -14.51 -20.05 -4.17
N SER A 328 -14.56 -18.77 -3.78
CA SER A 328 -14.66 -17.64 -4.70
C SER A 328 -13.46 -17.49 -5.63
N VAL A 329 -12.26 -17.87 -5.19
CA VAL A 329 -11.02 -17.81 -5.99
C VAL A 329 -10.99 -18.93 -7.00
N THR A 330 -11.25 -20.17 -6.54
CA THR A 330 -11.25 -21.36 -7.41
C THR A 330 -12.34 -21.30 -8.47
N ALA A 331 -13.46 -20.64 -8.18
CA ALA A 331 -14.55 -20.46 -9.16
C ALA A 331 -14.11 -19.74 -10.44
N ALA A 332 -13.19 -18.79 -10.33
CA ALA A 332 -12.68 -18.04 -11.48
C ALA A 332 -11.88 -18.92 -12.46
N ASP A 333 -11.28 -19.98 -11.96
CA ASP A 333 -10.45 -20.90 -12.74
C ASP A 333 -11.26 -22.04 -13.39
N LEU A 334 -12.56 -22.17 -13.06
CA LEU A 334 -13.42 -23.20 -13.61
C LEU A 334 -13.93 -22.82 -15.00
N PRO A 335 -14.10 -23.84 -15.89
CA PRO A 335 -14.72 -23.61 -17.19
C PRO A 335 -16.16 -23.07 -17.04
N LYS A 336 -16.53 -22.07 -17.85
CA LYS A 336 -17.89 -21.47 -17.86
C LYS A 336 -19.02 -22.46 -18.11
N THR A 337 -18.71 -23.66 -18.61
CA THR A 337 -19.67 -24.75 -18.84
C THR A 337 -19.99 -25.54 -17.59
N SER A 338 -19.23 -25.38 -16.51
CA SER A 338 -19.46 -26.07 -15.24
C SER A 338 -20.58 -25.37 -14.44
N ARG A 339 -21.47 -26.16 -13.84
CA ARG A 339 -22.46 -25.62 -12.89
C ARG A 339 -21.76 -25.36 -11.57
N VAL A 340 -21.31 -24.14 -11.37
CA VAL A 340 -20.57 -23.71 -10.17
C VAL A 340 -21.54 -23.37 -9.05
N VAL A 341 -21.29 -23.92 -7.86
CA VAL A 341 -21.92 -23.55 -6.61
C VAL A 341 -20.88 -22.90 -5.72
N LEU A 342 -20.97 -21.59 -5.61
CA LEU A 342 -20.09 -20.84 -4.72
C LEU A 342 -20.39 -21.18 -3.26
N PHE A 343 -19.32 -21.47 -2.53
CA PHE A 343 -19.35 -21.67 -1.10
C PHE A 343 -18.54 -20.54 -0.42
N PRO A 344 -19.17 -19.38 -0.19
CA PRO A 344 -18.50 -18.27 0.46
C PRO A 344 -18.16 -18.62 1.91
N LEU A 345 -16.95 -18.26 2.33
CA LEU A 345 -16.47 -18.51 3.69
C LEU A 345 -17.00 -17.48 4.68
N LEU A 346 -17.08 -16.20 4.26
CA LEU A 346 -17.53 -15.13 5.14
C LEU A 346 -19.05 -15.13 5.35
N SER A 347 -19.45 -14.86 6.59
CA SER A 347 -20.87 -14.69 6.90
C SER A 347 -21.39 -13.37 6.32
N GLU A 348 -22.68 -13.35 5.91
CA GLU A 348 -23.30 -12.13 5.40
C GLU A 348 -23.33 -11.01 6.44
N ALA A 349 -23.42 -11.35 7.72
CA ALA A 349 -23.33 -10.39 8.82
C ALA A 349 -21.97 -9.68 8.84
N SER A 350 -20.88 -10.43 8.64
CA SER A 350 -19.54 -9.83 8.57
C SER A 350 -19.35 -8.92 7.34
N LEU A 351 -19.89 -9.34 6.19
CA LEU A 351 -19.82 -8.51 4.98
C LEU A 351 -20.65 -7.23 5.14
N THR A 352 -21.79 -7.32 5.81
CA THR A 352 -22.64 -6.15 6.12
C THR A 352 -21.93 -5.21 7.11
N GLU A 353 -21.24 -5.74 8.12
CA GLU A 353 -20.47 -4.94 9.07
C GLU A 353 -19.35 -4.16 8.35
N LEU A 354 -18.63 -4.78 7.40
CA LEU A 354 -17.63 -4.10 6.58
C LEU A 354 -18.22 -2.98 5.73
N ARG A 355 -19.38 -3.22 5.09
CA ARG A 355 -20.10 -2.20 4.30
C ARG A 355 -20.52 -1.01 5.17
N ASN A 356 -21.13 -1.27 6.31
CA ASN A 356 -21.58 -0.23 7.24
C ASN A 356 -20.41 0.59 7.76
N TYR A 357 -19.28 -0.05 8.08
CA TYR A 357 -18.08 0.65 8.53
C TYR A 357 -17.50 1.55 7.44
N GLN A 358 -17.43 1.04 6.20
CA GLN A 358 -17.01 1.84 5.04
C GLN A 358 -17.92 3.05 4.81
N GLU A 359 -19.24 2.86 4.89
CA GLU A 359 -20.23 3.94 4.75
C GLU A 359 -20.07 4.97 5.85
N PHE A 360 -19.88 4.55 7.09
CA PHE A 360 -19.65 5.45 8.21
C PHE A 360 -18.44 6.36 8.00
N ILE A 361 -17.31 5.80 7.51
CA ILE A 361 -16.10 6.59 7.24
C ILE A 361 -16.32 7.57 6.08
N ARG A 362 -17.06 7.16 5.04
CA ARG A 362 -17.29 7.98 3.84
C ARG A 362 -18.42 8.99 3.99
N SER A 363 -19.27 8.82 4.98
CA SER A 363 -20.38 9.73 5.21
C SER A 363 -19.87 11.10 5.55
N PRO A 364 -20.23 12.16 4.78
CA PRO A 364 -19.89 13.50 5.17
C PRO A 364 -20.55 13.83 6.51
N LEU A 365 -19.83 14.54 7.36
CA LEU A 365 -20.46 15.16 8.54
C LEU A 365 -21.52 16.13 8.01
N VAL A 366 -22.77 15.69 8.03
CA VAL A 366 -23.91 16.58 7.74
C VAL A 366 -24.03 17.50 8.94
N PRO A 367 -24.02 18.84 8.73
CA PRO A 367 -24.18 19.81 9.81
C PRO A 367 -25.55 19.71 10.47
#